data_5ade1217545693799d76496e3dce5e1a
#
_entry.id   5ade1217545693799d76496e3dce5e1a
#
_cell.length_a   1.000
_cell.length_b   1.000
_cell.length_c   1.000
_cell.angle_alpha   90.00
_cell.angle_beta   90.00
_cell.angle_gamma   90.00
#
_symmetry.space_group_name_H-M   'P 1'
#
loop_
_entity.id
_entity.type
_entity.pdbx_description
1 polymer ?
#
loop_
_entity_poly.entity_id
_entity_poly.type
_entity_poly.pdbx_seq_one_letter_code
_entity_poly.pdbx_strand_id
1 'polypeptide(L)'
;RADHGVGFLWREIQRIPEMAGKTTMIVMPEHGRDFDPNPIQDENDWYAYDHSGGNENTRRIFTMMAGPGIDAGLRVGDENNPVGDAADIVPTIADIFGIKDVVESQGLLDPAARSLFDRI
;
A
#
# COMPACT_ATOMS: atom_id res chain seq x y z
N ARG A 1 7.70 -8.73 -13.18
CA ARG A 1 8.90 -7.86 -13.07
C ARG A 1 8.91 -7.09 -11.74
N ALA A 2 7.79 -6.50 -11.31
CA ALA A 2 7.72 -5.81 -10.02
C ALA A 2 8.01 -6.75 -8.84
N ASP A 3 7.38 -7.92 -8.81
CA ASP A 3 7.61 -8.96 -7.82
C ASP A 3 9.10 -9.33 -7.70
N HIS A 4 9.79 -9.54 -8.84
CA HIS A 4 11.23 -9.80 -8.83
C HIS A 4 12.03 -8.65 -8.21
N GLY A 5 11.68 -7.41 -8.53
CA GLY A 5 12.33 -6.21 -7.97
C GLY A 5 12.14 -6.09 -6.47
N VAL A 6 10.93 -6.31 -5.98
CA VAL A 6 10.60 -6.31 -4.54
C VAL A 6 11.40 -7.40 -3.81
N GLY A 7 11.38 -8.63 -4.34
CA GLY A 7 12.12 -9.74 -3.74
C GLY A 7 13.64 -9.54 -3.78
N PHE A 8 14.16 -8.91 -4.83
CA PHE A 8 15.59 -8.55 -4.90
C PHE A 8 15.92 -7.51 -3.82
N LEU A 9 15.17 -6.41 -3.76
CA LEU A 9 15.39 -5.35 -2.78
C LEU A 9 15.33 -5.89 -1.35
N TRP A 10 14.33 -6.72 -1.03
CA TRP A 10 14.22 -7.33 0.29
C TRP A 10 15.44 -8.17 0.65
N ARG A 11 15.95 -9.00 -0.27
CA ARG A 11 17.17 -9.78 -0.03
C ARG A 11 18.40 -8.91 0.19
N GLU A 12 18.55 -7.82 -0.56
CA GLU A 12 19.69 -6.91 -0.38
C GLU A 12 19.62 -6.20 0.98
N ILE A 13 18.43 -5.76 1.40
CA ILE A 13 18.22 -5.19 2.75
C ILE A 13 18.67 -6.18 3.84
N GLN A 14 18.32 -7.46 3.71
CA GLN A 14 18.69 -8.48 4.71
C GLN A 14 20.19 -8.83 4.71
N ARG A 15 20.94 -8.43 3.68
CA ARG A 15 22.41 -8.60 3.63
C ARG A 15 23.17 -7.49 4.33
N ILE A 16 22.53 -6.37 4.61
CA ILE A 16 23.15 -5.22 5.26
C ILE A 16 22.88 -5.31 6.76
N PRO A 17 23.90 -5.56 7.61
CA PRO A 17 23.69 -5.81 9.04
C PRO A 17 22.98 -4.68 9.79
N GLU A 18 23.17 -3.45 9.33
CA GLU A 18 22.55 -2.26 9.91
C GLU A 18 21.06 -2.15 9.58
N MET A 19 20.60 -2.84 8.54
CA MET A 19 19.21 -2.82 8.04
C MET A 19 18.46 -4.13 8.32
N ALA A 20 19.18 -5.24 8.36
CA ALA A 20 18.61 -6.56 8.60
C ALA A 20 17.85 -6.60 9.92
N GLY A 21 16.60 -7.06 9.89
CA GLY A 21 15.74 -7.12 11.07
C GLY A 21 15.34 -5.76 11.68
N LYS A 22 15.62 -4.65 11.00
CA LYS A 22 15.29 -3.29 11.45
C LYS A 22 14.53 -2.48 10.39
N THR A 23 14.31 -3.05 9.23
CA THR A 23 13.64 -2.38 8.12
C THR A 23 12.25 -2.98 7.95
N THR A 24 11.25 -2.13 7.90
CA THR A 24 9.91 -2.50 7.41
C THR A 24 9.79 -2.05 5.96
N MET A 25 9.43 -2.97 5.08
CA MET A 25 9.14 -2.70 3.69
C MET A 25 7.63 -2.72 3.48
N ILE A 26 7.10 -1.68 2.86
CA ILE A 26 5.70 -1.56 2.49
C ILE A 26 5.63 -1.43 0.98
N VAL A 27 4.82 -2.25 0.33
CA VAL A 27 4.62 -2.24 -1.11
C VAL A 27 3.14 -2.13 -1.39
N MET A 28 2.75 -1.11 -2.13
CA MET A 28 1.37 -0.89 -2.55
C MET A 28 1.35 -0.21 -3.92
N PRO A 29 0.34 -0.47 -4.78
CA PRO A 29 0.10 0.34 -5.95
C PRO A 29 -0.55 1.66 -5.53
N GLU A 30 -0.42 2.68 -6.37
CA GLU A 30 -1.08 3.97 -6.19
C GLU A 30 -2.60 3.84 -6.43
N HIS A 31 -2.96 3.10 -7.49
CA HIS A 31 -4.35 2.87 -7.91
C HIS A 31 -4.47 1.51 -8.62
N GLY A 32 -5.69 1.04 -8.82
CA GLY A 32 -6.02 -0.05 -9.71
C GLY A 32 -6.11 0.41 -11.17
N ARG A 33 -6.69 -0.44 -12.01
CA ARG A 33 -6.94 -0.14 -13.44
C ARG A 33 -8.29 -0.67 -13.85
N ASP A 34 -8.88 -0.02 -14.84
CA ASP A 34 -10.05 -0.54 -15.53
C ASP A 34 -9.73 -1.84 -16.26
N PHE A 35 -10.67 -2.79 -16.25
CA PHE A 35 -10.55 -4.03 -17.02
C PHE A 35 -10.86 -3.80 -18.49
N ASP A 36 -11.77 -2.89 -18.78
CA ASP A 36 -12.15 -2.54 -20.13
C ASP A 36 -11.44 -1.26 -20.59
N PRO A 37 -11.04 -1.18 -21.88
CA PRO A 37 -10.52 0.04 -22.43
C PRO A 37 -11.57 1.14 -22.26
N ASN A 38 -11.20 2.24 -21.63
CA ASN A 38 -12.10 3.38 -21.56
C ASN A 38 -12.12 4.13 -22.91
N PRO A 39 -13.11 5.02 -23.15
CA PRO A 39 -13.22 5.77 -24.40
C PRO A 39 -12.15 6.86 -24.58
N ILE A 40 -11.27 7.05 -23.60
CA ILE A 40 -10.18 8.01 -23.70
C ILE A 40 -9.10 7.37 -24.58
N GLN A 41 -8.88 7.98 -25.73
CA GLN A 41 -7.75 7.65 -26.61
C GLN A 41 -6.62 8.62 -26.31
N ASP A 42 -5.40 8.11 -26.29
CA ASP A 42 -4.22 8.97 -26.31
C ASP A 42 -3.99 9.54 -27.73
N GLU A 43 -2.96 10.35 -27.88
CA GLU A 43 -2.57 10.95 -29.16
C GLU A 43 -2.21 9.95 -30.26
N ASN A 44 -2.08 8.66 -29.92
CA ASN A 44 -1.78 7.57 -30.83
C ASN A 44 -3.00 6.68 -31.15
N ASP A 45 -4.21 7.10 -30.78
CA ASP A 45 -5.46 6.32 -30.89
C ASP A 45 -5.46 5.00 -30.10
N TRP A 46 -4.63 4.88 -29.06
CA TRP A 46 -4.60 3.72 -28.20
C TRP A 46 -5.63 3.86 -27.09
N TYR A 47 -6.40 2.79 -26.87
CA TYR A 47 -7.32 2.75 -25.73
C TYR A 47 -6.50 2.65 -24.43
N ALA A 48 -6.67 3.63 -23.57
CA ALA A 48 -6.03 3.60 -22.26
C ALA A 48 -6.86 2.76 -21.30
N TYR A 49 -6.21 1.83 -20.62
CA TYR A 49 -6.71 1.22 -19.40
C TYR A 49 -6.43 2.21 -18.27
N ASP A 50 -7.29 3.19 -18.17
CA ASP A 50 -7.10 4.35 -17.31
C ASP A 50 -7.57 4.08 -15.88
N HIS A 51 -7.33 5.00 -15.01
CA HIS A 51 -7.78 5.03 -13.61
C HIS A 51 -8.73 6.19 -13.32
N SER A 52 -9.03 7.04 -14.32
CA SER A 52 -9.86 8.23 -14.15
C SER A 52 -11.34 7.92 -13.95
N GLY A 53 -11.80 6.73 -14.27
CA GLY A 53 -13.20 6.33 -14.17
C GLY A 53 -13.78 6.28 -12.76
N GLY A 54 -12.92 6.25 -11.73
CA GLY A 54 -13.34 6.22 -10.33
C GLY A 54 -14.19 5.00 -9.94
N ASN A 55 -14.21 3.95 -10.79
CA ASN A 55 -14.91 2.73 -10.52
C ASN A 55 -14.19 1.86 -9.47
N GLU A 56 -14.80 0.79 -9.00
CA GLU A 56 -14.22 -0.06 -7.97
C GLU A 56 -12.88 -0.66 -8.37
N ASN A 57 -12.68 -1.01 -9.64
CA ASN A 57 -11.45 -1.62 -10.11
C ASN A 57 -10.27 -0.63 -10.05
N THR A 58 -10.53 0.64 -10.35
CA THR A 58 -9.51 1.69 -10.27
C THR A 58 -9.18 2.08 -8.83
N ARG A 59 -10.11 1.86 -7.90
CA ARG A 59 -9.93 2.16 -6.47
C ARG A 59 -9.35 1.01 -5.67
N ARG A 60 -9.43 -0.22 -6.18
CA ARG A 60 -8.89 -1.40 -5.48
C ARG A 60 -7.39 -1.45 -5.55
N ILE A 61 -6.78 -1.48 -4.39
CA ILE A 61 -5.36 -1.66 -4.20
C ILE A 61 -5.10 -2.75 -3.15
N PHE A 62 -3.87 -3.17 -3.05
CA PHE A 62 -3.40 -4.05 -1.97
C PHE A 62 -2.22 -3.42 -1.25
N THR A 63 -1.96 -3.87 -0.05
CA THR A 63 -0.74 -3.54 0.68
C THR A 63 -0.04 -4.82 1.10
N MET A 64 1.25 -4.93 0.79
CA MET A 64 2.12 -5.98 1.32
C MET A 64 3.11 -5.35 2.29
N MET A 65 3.29 -5.98 3.43
CA MET A 65 4.21 -5.53 4.45
C MET A 65 5.15 -6.67 4.86
N ALA A 66 6.42 -6.33 5.07
CA ALA A 66 7.41 -7.27 5.60
C ALA A 66 8.37 -6.52 6.51
N GLY A 67 8.68 -7.08 7.68
CA GLY A 67 9.57 -6.45 8.64
C GLY A 67 9.33 -6.91 10.08
N PRO A 68 10.04 -6.32 11.03
CA PRO A 68 9.86 -6.62 12.44
C PRO A 68 8.41 -6.36 12.89
N GLY A 69 7.84 -7.30 13.64
CA GLY A 69 6.46 -7.19 14.15
C GLY A 69 5.36 -7.44 13.12
N ILE A 70 5.71 -7.82 11.88
CA ILE A 70 4.76 -8.19 10.84
C ILE A 70 4.68 -9.72 10.76
N ASP A 71 3.50 -10.26 10.98
CA ASP A 71 3.26 -11.72 10.93
C ASP A 71 3.41 -12.25 9.50
N ALA A 72 4.30 -13.21 9.32
CA ALA A 72 4.53 -13.82 8.03
C ALA A 72 3.32 -14.63 7.57
N GLY A 73 2.89 -14.40 6.35
CA GLY A 73 1.77 -15.14 5.74
C GLY A 73 0.39 -14.68 6.18
N LEU A 74 0.27 -13.67 7.05
CA LEU A 74 -1.00 -13.07 7.38
C LEU A 74 -1.64 -12.48 6.11
N ARG A 75 -2.90 -12.81 5.89
CA ARG A 75 -3.71 -12.23 4.82
C ARG A 75 -5.01 -11.73 5.41
N VAL A 76 -5.31 -10.46 5.21
CA VAL A 76 -6.48 -9.80 5.77
C VAL A 76 -7.28 -9.13 4.66
N GLY A 77 -8.57 -9.36 4.66
CA GLY A 77 -9.46 -8.89 3.61
C GLY A 77 -9.29 -9.60 2.26
N ASP A 78 -10.13 -9.23 1.34
CA ASP A 78 -10.12 -9.69 -0.04
C ASP A 78 -10.73 -8.61 -0.96
N GLU A 79 -10.86 -8.93 -2.24
CA GLU A 79 -11.40 -8.02 -3.25
C GLU A 79 -12.84 -7.56 -3.00
N ASN A 80 -13.62 -8.31 -2.22
CA ASN A 80 -15.02 -7.99 -1.89
C ASN A 80 -15.16 -7.38 -0.51
N ASN A 81 -14.17 -7.58 0.35
CA ASN A 81 -14.14 -7.11 1.74
C ASN A 81 -12.81 -6.42 2.03
N PRO A 82 -12.57 -5.24 1.47
CA PRO A 82 -11.35 -4.48 1.76
C PRO A 82 -11.34 -4.05 3.22
N VAL A 83 -10.17 -4.12 3.88
CA VAL A 83 -10.03 -3.83 5.31
C VAL A 83 -9.55 -2.42 5.57
N GLY A 84 -8.91 -1.78 4.59
CA GLY A 84 -8.30 -0.48 4.74
C GLY A 84 -8.47 0.42 3.53
N ASP A 85 -7.93 1.61 3.65
CA ASP A 85 -7.89 2.64 2.63
C ASP A 85 -6.44 3.08 2.39
N ALA A 86 -6.16 3.72 1.24
CA ALA A 86 -4.84 4.28 0.95
C ALA A 86 -4.39 5.32 1.99
N ALA A 87 -5.34 6.06 2.57
CA ALA A 87 -5.07 7.02 3.63
C ALA A 87 -4.54 6.37 4.92
N ASP A 88 -4.80 5.10 5.14
CA ASP A 88 -4.38 4.35 6.33
C ASP A 88 -2.86 4.12 6.38
N ILE A 89 -2.16 4.33 5.27
CA ILE A 89 -0.71 4.10 5.22
C ILE A 89 0.06 5.09 6.09
N VAL A 90 -0.39 6.33 6.19
CA VAL A 90 0.30 7.36 6.99
C VAL A 90 0.24 7.04 8.49
N PRO A 91 -0.94 6.78 9.09
CA PRO A 91 -1.00 6.36 10.49
C PRO A 91 -0.31 5.01 10.74
N THR A 92 -0.29 4.11 9.75
CA THR A 92 0.46 2.84 9.86
C THR A 92 1.96 3.08 9.95
N ILE A 93 2.52 3.97 9.13
CA ILE A 93 3.94 4.34 9.22
C ILE A 93 4.24 5.02 10.55
N ALA A 94 3.38 5.93 11.00
CA ALA A 94 3.53 6.61 12.29
C ALA A 94 3.52 5.61 13.46
N ASP A 95 2.70 4.59 13.36
CA ASP A 95 2.60 3.49 14.34
C ASP A 95 3.91 2.67 14.38
N ILE A 96 4.45 2.29 13.22
CA ILE A 96 5.74 1.60 13.11
C ILE A 96 6.87 2.40 13.78
N PHE A 97 6.84 3.72 13.67
CA PHE A 97 7.82 4.60 14.31
C PHE A 97 7.49 4.94 15.77
N GLY A 98 6.34 4.52 16.29
CA GLY A 98 5.89 4.83 17.66
C GLY A 98 5.58 6.31 17.88
N ILE A 99 5.20 7.04 16.83
CA ILE A 99 4.87 8.48 16.88
C ILE A 99 3.41 8.77 16.50
N LYS A 100 2.55 7.75 16.43
CA LYS A 100 1.15 7.87 16.02
C LYS A 100 0.41 8.92 16.84
N ASP A 101 0.48 8.85 18.17
CA ASP A 101 -0.20 9.79 19.06
C ASP A 101 0.23 11.24 18.82
N VAL A 102 1.51 11.46 18.48
CA VAL A 102 2.03 12.80 18.19
C VAL A 102 1.42 13.33 16.89
N VAL A 103 1.39 12.50 15.84
CA VAL A 103 0.86 12.88 14.53
C VAL A 103 -0.65 13.13 14.60
N GLU A 104 -1.38 12.32 15.36
CA GLU A 104 -2.82 12.50 15.62
C GLU A 104 -3.10 13.79 16.40
N SER A 105 -2.35 14.05 17.46
CA SER A 105 -2.55 15.24 18.29
C SER A 105 -2.31 16.55 17.55
N GLN A 106 -1.51 16.51 16.49
CA GLN A 106 -1.24 17.66 15.63
C GLN A 106 -2.25 17.83 14.49
N GLY A 107 -3.22 16.93 14.37
CA GLY A 107 -4.24 16.99 13.32
C GLY A 107 -3.68 16.78 11.91
N LEU A 108 -2.60 16.03 11.78
CA LEU A 108 -1.91 15.79 10.49
C LEU A 108 -2.46 14.57 9.73
N LEU A 109 -3.38 13.83 10.33
CA LEU A 109 -4.01 12.67 9.71
C LEU A 109 -5.41 13.01 9.20
N ASP A 110 -5.82 12.31 8.14
CA ASP A 110 -7.24 12.25 7.78
C ASP A 110 -8.04 11.72 8.97
N PRO A 111 -9.14 12.37 9.39
CA PRO A 111 -9.95 11.94 10.53
C PRO A 111 -10.51 10.51 10.39
N ALA A 112 -10.68 10.01 9.17
CA ALA A 112 -11.16 8.66 8.89
C ALA A 112 -10.04 7.61 8.83
N ALA A 113 -8.78 8.05 8.64
CA ALA A 113 -7.64 7.15 8.54
C ALA A 113 -7.32 6.46 9.88
N ARG A 114 -6.93 5.22 9.81
CA ARG A 114 -6.51 4.39 10.96
C ARG A 114 -5.27 3.60 10.57
N SER A 115 -4.44 3.28 11.55
CA SER A 115 -3.36 2.32 11.31
C SER A 115 -3.94 0.98 10.81
N LEU A 116 -3.30 0.35 9.85
CA LEU A 116 -3.68 -0.99 9.40
C LEU A 116 -3.56 -2.01 10.54
N PHE A 117 -2.71 -1.77 11.54
CA PHE A 117 -2.64 -2.61 12.73
C PHE A 117 -3.89 -2.50 13.61
N ASP A 118 -4.63 -1.41 13.56
CA ASP A 118 -5.89 -1.24 14.28
C ASP A 118 -7.08 -1.89 13.54
N ARG A 119 -6.86 -2.37 12.30
CA ARG A 119 -7.92 -2.94 11.46
C ARG A 119 -7.88 -4.47 11.35
N ILE A 120 -6.85 -5.09 11.91
CA ILE A 120 -6.60 -6.55 11.84
C ILE A 120 -6.68 -7.22 13.19
#